data_35ec1a6f3512e06a68c8cceb83e811ba
#
_entry.id   35ec1a6f3512e06a68c8cceb83e811ba
#
_cell.length_a   1.000
_cell.length_b   1.000
_cell.length_c   1.000
_cell.angle_alpha   90.00
_cell.angle_beta   90.00
_cell.angle_gamma   90.00
#
_symmetry.space_group_name_H-M   'P 1'
#
loop_
_entity.id
_entity.type
_entity.pdbx_description
1 polymer ?
#
loop_
_entity_poly.entity_id
_entity_poly.type
_entity_poly.pdbx_seq_one_letter_code
_entity_poly.pdbx_strand_id
1 'polypeptide(L)'
;GAFFTIAIVFLVSAAETAGATTAVCTGALGRDIKMEELQGSLAVDGFSSAISGCFGCLPLTSFSQNIGLVTMTGVINRFTILMGALILILASLFPPLGAFFNSLPQAVLGGCTVMMFGSIMYEGIKMLKECVFNDRTMIIVSLAFCIGVGLTPTSGNFFSAFPKEVGDIFNGNAVAGVFVVSLILSLCLPKKKT
;
A
#
# COMPACT_ATOMS: atom_id res chain seq x y z
N GLY A 1 -5.92 -3.55 -24.24
CA GLY A 1 -6.53 -3.04 -22.99
C GLY A 1 -5.92 -3.71 -21.77
N ALA A 2 -6.28 -4.97 -21.47
CA ALA A 2 -5.96 -5.64 -20.21
C ALA A 2 -4.47 -5.60 -19.80
N PHE A 3 -3.55 -5.78 -20.71
CA PHE A 3 -2.11 -5.73 -20.40
C PHE A 3 -1.67 -4.36 -19.84
N PHE A 4 -2.12 -3.27 -20.45
CA PHE A 4 -1.79 -1.92 -19.97
C PHE A 4 -2.41 -1.64 -18.59
N THR A 5 -3.64 -2.08 -18.39
CA THR A 5 -4.31 -1.96 -17.08
C THR A 5 -3.52 -2.68 -15.99
N ILE A 6 -3.14 -3.94 -16.24
CA ILE A 6 -2.35 -4.74 -15.31
C ILE A 6 -0.98 -4.09 -15.05
N ALA A 7 -0.31 -3.57 -16.09
CA ALA A 7 0.98 -2.91 -15.93
C ALA A 7 0.89 -1.65 -15.04
N ILE A 8 -0.14 -0.83 -15.21
CA ILE A 8 -0.34 0.37 -14.37
C ILE A 8 -0.67 -0.04 -12.93
N VAL A 9 -1.56 -1.00 -12.73
CA VAL A 9 -1.89 -1.51 -11.39
C VAL A 9 -0.65 -2.09 -10.70
N PHE A 10 0.20 -2.79 -11.43
CA PHE A 10 1.46 -3.30 -10.90
C PHE A 10 2.41 -2.17 -10.48
N LEU A 11 2.52 -1.08 -11.24
CA LEU A 11 3.33 0.07 -10.86
C LEU A 11 2.80 0.74 -9.58
N VAL A 12 1.47 0.82 -9.42
CA VAL A 12 0.85 1.34 -8.18
C VAL A 12 1.17 0.42 -7.00
N SER A 13 1.02 -0.90 -7.17
CA SER A 13 1.37 -1.88 -6.15
C SER A 13 2.86 -1.84 -5.78
N ALA A 14 3.74 -1.69 -6.76
CA ALA A 14 5.18 -1.54 -6.52
C ALA A 14 5.51 -0.28 -5.71
N ALA A 15 4.82 0.84 -5.98
CA ALA A 15 4.98 2.06 -5.19
C ALA A 15 4.46 1.88 -3.75
N GLU A 16 3.34 1.17 -3.57
CA GLU A 16 2.80 0.82 -2.25
C GLU A 16 3.80 -0.04 -1.46
N THR A 17 4.35 -1.10 -2.07
CA THR A 17 5.36 -1.96 -1.46
C THR A 17 6.64 -1.19 -1.10
N ALA A 18 7.08 -0.28 -1.97
CA ALA A 18 8.22 0.59 -1.69
C ALA A 18 7.95 1.49 -0.47
N GLY A 19 6.77 2.09 -0.40
CA GLY A 19 6.33 2.89 0.73
C GLY A 19 6.25 2.07 2.03
N ALA A 20 5.64 0.89 1.97
CA ALA A 20 5.50 -0.03 3.09
C ALA A 20 6.87 -0.48 3.64
N THR A 21 7.80 -0.87 2.76
CA THR A 21 9.15 -1.28 3.15
C THR A 21 9.93 -0.12 3.78
N THR A 22 9.80 1.08 3.21
CA THR A 22 10.42 2.28 3.78
C THR A 22 9.85 2.59 5.16
N ALA A 23 8.52 2.52 5.34
CA ALA A 23 7.86 2.78 6.61
C ALA A 23 8.29 1.78 7.70
N VAL A 24 8.50 0.51 7.37
CA VAL A 24 9.06 -0.47 8.33
C VAL A 24 10.50 -0.12 8.71
N CYS A 25 11.32 0.26 7.75
CA CYS A 25 12.73 0.62 8.03
C CYS A 25 12.82 1.88 8.90
N THR A 26 12.09 2.93 8.56
CA THR A 26 12.13 4.19 9.31
C THR A 26 11.33 4.11 10.61
N GLY A 27 10.14 3.53 10.58
CA GLY A 27 9.22 3.49 11.72
C GLY A 27 9.63 2.45 12.78
N ALA A 28 9.93 1.23 12.37
CA ALA A 28 10.21 0.14 13.32
C ALA A 28 11.71 -0.07 13.57
N LEU A 29 12.56 0.04 12.51
CA LEU A 29 14.00 -0.16 12.65
C LEU A 29 14.77 1.14 12.98
N GLY A 30 14.14 2.32 12.84
CA GLY A 30 14.77 3.62 13.14
C GLY A 30 15.97 3.95 12.24
N ARG A 31 16.01 3.43 11.00
CA ARG A 31 17.09 3.64 10.05
C ARG A 31 16.56 3.83 8.63
N ASP A 32 17.38 4.41 7.78
CA ASP A 32 17.06 4.55 6.38
C ASP A 32 17.03 3.20 5.66
N ILE A 33 16.20 3.12 4.61
CA ILE A 33 16.10 1.94 3.76
C ILE A 33 17.35 1.79 2.90
N LYS A 34 17.83 0.55 2.75
CA LYS A 34 18.86 0.21 1.79
C LYS A 34 18.24 -0.16 0.45
N MET A 35 18.92 0.19 -0.64
CA MET A 35 18.46 -0.12 -1.99
C MET A 35 18.26 -1.63 -2.22
N GLU A 36 19.12 -2.45 -1.62
CA GLU A 36 19.02 -3.92 -1.68
C GLU A 36 17.73 -4.44 -1.03
N GLU A 37 17.30 -3.82 0.06
CA GLU A 37 16.07 -4.20 0.78
C GLU A 37 14.83 -3.83 -0.04
N LEU A 38 14.85 -2.67 -0.69
CA LEU A 38 13.78 -2.24 -1.59
C LEU A 38 13.66 -3.17 -2.80
N GLN A 39 14.78 -3.49 -3.44
CA GLN A 39 14.83 -4.41 -4.57
C GLN A 39 14.37 -5.81 -4.16
N GLY A 40 14.81 -6.29 -3.01
CA GLY A 40 14.39 -7.58 -2.46
C GLY A 40 12.89 -7.64 -2.18
N SER A 41 12.32 -6.60 -1.60
CA SER A 41 10.88 -6.51 -1.31
C SER A 41 10.04 -6.56 -2.60
N LEU A 42 10.42 -5.77 -3.60
CA LEU A 42 9.73 -5.76 -4.91
C LEU A 42 9.87 -7.10 -5.65
N ALA A 43 11.05 -7.72 -5.57
CA ALA A 43 11.30 -9.02 -6.21
C ALA A 43 10.44 -10.12 -5.56
N VAL A 44 10.31 -10.11 -4.23
CA VAL A 44 9.48 -11.07 -3.50
C VAL A 44 8.01 -10.88 -3.84
N ASP A 45 7.52 -9.65 -3.90
CA ASP A 45 6.13 -9.34 -4.30
C ASP A 45 5.81 -9.87 -5.71
N GLY A 46 6.68 -9.60 -6.67
CA GLY A 46 6.53 -10.08 -8.04
C GLY A 46 6.57 -11.62 -8.14
N PHE A 47 7.53 -12.25 -7.46
CA PHE A 47 7.67 -13.70 -7.45
C PHE A 47 6.50 -14.40 -6.77
N SER A 48 6.07 -13.89 -5.62
CA SER A 48 4.91 -14.43 -4.88
C SER A 48 3.61 -14.27 -5.67
N SER A 49 3.43 -13.15 -6.37
CA SER A 49 2.29 -12.93 -7.25
C SER A 49 2.29 -13.89 -8.45
N ALA A 50 3.46 -14.18 -9.02
CA ALA A 50 3.59 -15.17 -10.10
C ALA A 50 3.20 -16.58 -9.62
N ILE A 51 3.68 -17.00 -8.44
CA ILE A 51 3.29 -18.27 -7.83
C ILE A 51 1.78 -18.30 -7.56
N SER A 52 1.23 -17.25 -6.96
CA SER A 52 -0.20 -17.13 -6.69
C SER A 52 -1.04 -17.30 -7.97
N GLY A 53 -0.60 -16.68 -9.08
CA GLY A 53 -1.23 -16.83 -10.39
C GLY A 53 -1.22 -18.27 -10.92
N CYS A 54 -0.15 -19.04 -10.67
CA CYS A 54 -0.10 -20.47 -11.04
C CYS A 54 -1.15 -21.31 -10.30
N PHE A 55 -1.55 -20.89 -9.10
CA PHE A 55 -2.63 -21.53 -8.33
C PHE A 55 -4.02 -20.93 -8.59
N GLY A 56 -4.14 -20.02 -9.56
CA GLY A 56 -5.41 -19.35 -9.86
C GLY A 56 -5.88 -18.37 -8.79
N CYS A 57 -4.99 -17.93 -7.93
CA CYS A 57 -5.27 -16.95 -6.88
C CYS A 57 -4.96 -15.52 -7.36
N LEU A 58 -5.45 -14.54 -6.60
CA LEU A 58 -5.19 -13.12 -6.86
C LEU A 58 -3.71 -12.78 -6.63
N PRO A 59 -3.17 -11.75 -7.32
CA PRO A 59 -1.85 -11.24 -7.05
C PRO A 59 -1.68 -10.84 -5.57
N LEU A 60 -0.49 -11.04 -5.04
CA LEU A 60 -0.14 -10.67 -3.67
C LEU A 60 0.45 -9.25 -3.67
N THR A 61 0.23 -8.53 -2.60
CA THR A 61 0.87 -7.25 -2.32
C THR A 61 1.27 -7.18 -0.85
N SER A 62 2.15 -6.24 -0.52
CA SER A 62 2.58 -6.03 0.85
C SER A 62 1.40 -5.60 1.74
N PHE A 63 1.26 -6.26 2.90
CA PHE A 63 0.18 -5.98 3.84
C PHE A 63 0.54 -4.77 4.72
N SER A 64 0.16 -3.59 4.28
CA SER A 64 0.52 -2.31 4.91
C SER A 64 0.03 -2.18 6.36
N GLN A 65 -1.08 -2.86 6.72
CA GLN A 65 -1.61 -2.86 8.09
C GLN A 65 -0.64 -3.47 9.11
N ASN A 66 0.24 -4.35 8.67
CA ASN A 66 1.27 -4.95 9.53
C ASN A 66 2.31 -3.92 10.01
N ILE A 67 2.52 -2.85 9.25
CA ILE A 67 3.46 -1.77 9.60
C ILE A 67 3.04 -1.16 10.93
N GLY A 68 1.77 -0.80 11.07
CA GLY A 68 1.22 -0.24 12.29
C GLY A 68 1.42 -1.17 13.50
N LEU A 69 1.17 -2.47 13.32
CA LEU A 69 1.36 -3.47 14.39
C LEU A 69 2.83 -3.61 14.78
N VAL A 70 3.74 -3.71 13.82
CA VAL A 70 5.18 -3.84 14.06
C VAL A 70 5.73 -2.60 14.76
N THR A 71 5.29 -1.41 14.34
CA THR A 71 5.72 -0.14 14.95
C THR A 71 5.17 0.02 16.37
N MET A 72 3.91 -0.35 16.61
CA MET A 72 3.29 -0.27 17.94
C MET A 72 3.86 -1.28 18.92
N THR A 73 4.12 -2.50 18.47
CA THR A 73 4.60 -3.59 19.33
C THR A 73 6.11 -3.61 19.50
N GLY A 74 6.84 -2.98 18.58
CA GLY A 74 8.31 -3.03 18.55
C GLY A 74 8.88 -4.41 18.22
N VAL A 75 8.04 -5.36 17.80
CA VAL A 75 8.46 -6.74 17.49
C VAL A 75 9.01 -6.81 16.08
N ILE A 76 10.33 -6.73 15.94
CA ILE A 76 11.04 -6.68 14.66
C ILE A 76 11.75 -8.00 14.34
N ASN A 77 11.57 -9.00 15.19
CA ASN A 77 12.29 -10.27 15.05
C ASN A 77 11.76 -11.08 13.86
N ARG A 78 12.64 -11.41 12.92
CA ARG A 78 12.32 -12.22 11.74
C ARG A 78 11.72 -13.58 12.11
N PHE A 79 12.16 -14.17 13.22
CA PHE A 79 11.63 -15.46 13.68
C PHE A 79 10.16 -15.35 14.09
N THR A 80 9.77 -14.29 14.76
CA THR A 80 8.36 -14.05 15.14
C THR A 80 7.46 -13.91 13.92
N ILE A 81 7.93 -13.17 12.89
CA ILE A 81 7.19 -13.00 11.63
C ILE A 81 7.06 -14.34 10.89
N LEU A 82 8.14 -15.12 10.85
CA LEU A 82 8.12 -16.46 10.24
C LEU A 82 7.14 -17.40 10.97
N MET A 83 7.12 -17.39 12.30
CA MET A 83 6.17 -18.19 13.10
C MET A 83 4.73 -17.74 12.86
N GLY A 84 4.48 -16.43 12.71
CA GLY A 84 3.17 -15.93 12.33
C GLY A 84 2.72 -16.45 10.97
N ALA A 85 3.59 -16.42 9.97
CA ALA A 85 3.31 -16.98 8.65
C ALA A 85 3.03 -18.49 8.70
N LEU A 86 3.80 -19.25 9.48
CA LEU A 86 3.60 -20.68 9.67
C LEU A 86 2.23 -20.96 10.31
N ILE A 87 1.85 -20.19 11.33
CA ILE A 87 0.53 -20.32 11.98
C ILE A 87 -0.59 -20.04 10.97
N LEU A 88 -0.46 -19.04 10.11
CA LEU A 88 -1.45 -18.75 9.08
C LEU A 88 -1.57 -19.89 8.05
N ILE A 89 -0.44 -20.49 7.64
CA ILE A 89 -0.44 -21.66 6.75
C ILE A 89 -1.15 -22.84 7.41
N LEU A 90 -0.82 -23.15 8.66
CA LEU A 90 -1.49 -24.21 9.41
C LEU A 90 -2.99 -23.92 9.60
N ALA A 91 -3.35 -22.67 9.91
CA ALA A 91 -4.73 -22.25 10.06
C ALA A 91 -5.53 -22.41 8.76
N SER A 92 -4.92 -22.20 7.60
CA SER A 92 -5.58 -22.37 6.30
C SER A 92 -5.96 -23.82 5.99
N LEU A 93 -5.30 -24.80 6.64
CA LEU A 93 -5.62 -26.23 6.52
C LEU A 93 -6.84 -26.64 7.37
N PHE A 94 -7.28 -25.75 8.28
CA PHE A 94 -8.42 -26.03 9.18
C PHE A 94 -9.61 -25.12 8.85
N PRO A 95 -10.56 -25.53 7.98
CA PRO A 95 -11.72 -24.73 7.62
C PRO A 95 -12.55 -24.20 8.81
N PRO A 96 -12.67 -24.91 9.94
CA PRO A 96 -13.39 -24.41 11.12
C PRO A 96 -12.84 -23.11 11.69
N LEU A 97 -11.52 -22.86 11.57
CA LEU A 97 -10.90 -21.59 12.01
C LEU A 97 -11.38 -20.41 11.17
N GLY A 98 -11.50 -20.59 9.85
CA GLY A 98 -12.08 -19.59 8.96
C GLY A 98 -13.54 -19.27 9.34
N ALA A 99 -14.34 -20.27 9.62
CA ALA A 99 -15.71 -20.10 10.09
C ALA A 99 -15.79 -19.35 11.44
N PHE A 100 -14.87 -19.64 12.36
CA PHE A 100 -14.77 -18.94 13.63
C PHE A 100 -14.46 -17.43 13.43
N PHE A 101 -13.48 -17.08 12.60
CA PHE A 101 -13.18 -15.69 12.30
C PHE A 101 -14.34 -14.95 11.61
N ASN A 102 -15.07 -15.66 10.75
CA ASN A 102 -16.28 -15.10 10.11
C ASN A 102 -17.44 -14.88 11.09
N SER A 103 -17.46 -15.57 12.22
CA SER A 103 -18.49 -15.41 13.25
C SER A 103 -18.23 -14.24 14.20
N LEU A 104 -17.08 -13.56 14.11
CA LEU A 104 -16.76 -12.42 14.95
C LEU A 104 -17.72 -11.25 14.68
N PRO A 105 -18.23 -10.58 15.73
CA PRO A 105 -19.11 -9.43 15.58
C PRO A 105 -18.43 -8.32 14.78
N GLN A 106 -19.15 -7.77 13.81
CA GLN A 106 -18.66 -6.67 12.95
C GLN A 106 -18.18 -5.45 13.75
N ALA A 107 -18.81 -5.19 14.92
CA ALA A 107 -18.41 -4.11 15.80
C ALA A 107 -16.99 -4.29 16.36
N VAL A 108 -16.59 -5.53 16.70
CA VAL A 108 -15.25 -5.84 17.21
C VAL A 108 -14.22 -5.69 16.10
N LEU A 109 -14.50 -6.25 14.92
CA LEU A 109 -13.65 -6.12 13.74
C LEU A 109 -13.48 -4.64 13.34
N GLY A 110 -14.56 -3.86 13.34
CA GLY A 110 -14.53 -2.44 13.04
C GLY A 110 -13.65 -1.66 14.02
N GLY A 111 -13.75 -1.92 15.32
CA GLY A 111 -12.92 -1.27 16.32
C GLY A 111 -11.43 -1.55 16.13
N CYS A 112 -11.05 -2.80 15.92
CA CYS A 112 -9.66 -3.18 15.63
C CYS A 112 -9.15 -2.53 14.32
N THR A 113 -10.00 -2.48 13.29
CA THR A 113 -9.67 -1.90 11.99
C THR A 113 -9.38 -0.40 12.11
N VAL A 114 -10.17 0.35 12.87
CA VAL A 114 -9.96 1.79 13.09
C VAL A 114 -8.59 2.04 13.74
N MET A 115 -8.21 1.25 14.75
CA MET A 115 -6.90 1.39 15.39
C MET A 115 -5.75 1.09 14.42
N MET A 116 -5.88 0.03 13.63
CA MET A 116 -4.85 -0.34 12.64
C MET A 116 -4.68 0.74 11.57
N PHE A 117 -5.77 1.23 10.98
CA PHE A 117 -5.71 2.30 9.98
C PHE A 117 -5.19 3.61 10.58
N GLY A 118 -5.54 3.92 11.83
CA GLY A 118 -4.99 5.07 12.54
C GLY A 118 -3.46 5.00 12.67
N SER A 119 -2.91 3.81 12.96
CA SER A 119 -1.46 3.59 13.03
C SER A 119 -0.78 3.77 11.67
N ILE A 120 -1.38 3.26 10.59
CA ILE A 120 -0.87 3.44 9.21
C ILE A 120 -0.87 4.92 8.82
N MET A 121 -1.95 5.64 9.14
CA MET A 121 -2.04 7.08 8.90
C MET A 121 -0.95 7.85 9.65
N TYR A 122 -0.69 7.48 10.90
CA TYR A 122 0.38 8.08 11.71
C TYR A 122 1.76 7.87 11.07
N GLU A 123 2.08 6.65 10.61
CA GLU A 123 3.34 6.36 9.92
C GLU A 123 3.45 7.13 8.59
N GLY A 124 2.36 7.26 7.83
CA GLY A 124 2.33 8.10 6.63
C GLY A 124 2.67 9.56 6.91
N ILE A 125 2.11 10.13 7.98
CA ILE A 125 2.41 11.50 8.42
C ILE A 125 3.88 11.63 8.86
N LYS A 126 4.41 10.62 9.56
CA LYS A 126 5.80 10.59 9.98
C LYS A 126 6.76 10.57 8.78
N MET A 127 6.48 9.75 7.77
CA MET A 127 7.24 9.72 6.52
C MET A 127 7.23 11.07 5.80
N LEU A 128 6.06 11.72 5.73
CA LEU A 128 5.95 13.07 5.17
C LEU A 128 6.80 14.08 5.92
N LYS A 129 6.86 14.00 7.26
CA LYS A 129 7.67 14.90 8.08
C LYS A 129 9.17 14.78 7.78
N GLU A 130 9.66 13.60 7.39
CA GLU A 130 11.06 13.35 7.03
C GLU A 130 11.42 13.90 5.64
N CYS A 131 10.40 14.18 4.81
CA CYS A 131 10.63 14.80 3.51
C CYS A 131 11.04 16.27 3.65
N VAL A 132 12.01 16.71 2.83
CA VAL A 132 12.36 18.13 2.74
C VAL A 132 11.20 18.87 2.05
N PHE A 133 10.42 19.61 2.82
CA PHE A 133 9.31 20.42 2.32
C PHE A 133 9.84 21.69 1.64
N ASN A 134 10.15 21.57 0.36
CA ASN A 134 10.33 22.72 -0.53
C ASN A 134 8.98 23.09 -1.16
N ASP A 135 8.82 24.31 -1.67
CA ASP A 135 7.61 24.77 -2.35
C ASP A 135 7.12 23.77 -3.40
N ARG A 136 8.06 23.16 -4.15
CA ARG A 136 7.77 22.13 -5.13
C ARG A 136 7.15 20.87 -4.51
N THR A 137 7.75 20.36 -3.46
CA THR A 137 7.26 19.13 -2.77
C THR A 137 5.90 19.40 -2.14
N MET A 138 5.72 20.59 -1.55
CA MET A 138 4.44 21.01 -0.97
C MET A 138 3.32 21.01 -2.01
N ILE A 139 3.58 21.60 -3.20
CA ILE A 139 2.59 21.63 -4.29
C ILE A 139 2.26 20.22 -4.76
N ILE A 140 3.28 19.36 -4.97
CA ILE A 140 3.07 17.98 -5.42
C ILE A 140 2.21 17.20 -4.41
N VAL A 141 2.58 17.23 -3.14
CA VAL A 141 1.85 16.50 -2.09
C VAL A 141 0.42 17.02 -1.96
N SER A 142 0.24 18.34 -1.86
CA SER A 142 -1.08 18.94 -1.66
C SER A 142 -2.03 18.63 -2.83
N LEU A 143 -1.59 18.84 -4.07
CA LEU A 143 -2.42 18.58 -5.24
C LEU A 143 -2.66 17.09 -5.45
N ALA A 144 -1.66 16.23 -5.23
CA ALA A 144 -1.83 14.79 -5.37
C ALA A 144 -2.87 14.25 -4.38
N PHE A 145 -2.80 14.68 -3.11
CA PHE A 145 -3.81 14.30 -2.11
C PHE A 145 -5.19 14.85 -2.44
N CYS A 146 -5.30 16.15 -2.74
CA CYS A 146 -6.60 16.77 -3.04
C CYS A 146 -7.28 16.10 -4.24
N ILE A 147 -6.55 15.88 -5.33
CA ILE A 147 -7.11 15.28 -6.54
C ILE A 147 -7.33 13.78 -6.33
N GLY A 148 -6.35 13.05 -5.81
CA GLY A 148 -6.45 11.60 -5.65
C GLY A 148 -7.55 11.17 -4.69
N VAL A 149 -7.66 11.82 -3.53
CA VAL A 149 -8.75 11.55 -2.57
C VAL A 149 -10.08 12.12 -3.06
N GLY A 150 -10.06 13.31 -3.70
CA GLY A 150 -11.26 13.96 -4.23
C GLY A 150 -11.92 13.20 -5.38
N LEU A 151 -11.19 12.40 -6.13
CA LEU A 151 -11.75 11.54 -7.18
C LEU A 151 -12.52 10.34 -6.62
N THR A 152 -12.24 9.90 -5.40
CA THR A 152 -12.84 8.68 -4.81
C THR A 152 -14.36 8.76 -4.67
N PRO A 153 -14.98 9.82 -4.11
CA PRO A 153 -16.43 9.91 -3.96
C PRO A 153 -17.15 10.21 -5.29
N THR A 154 -16.46 10.77 -6.28
CA THR A 154 -17.05 11.15 -7.58
C THR A 154 -16.89 10.09 -8.66
N SER A 155 -16.29 8.95 -8.33
CA SER A 155 -15.82 7.92 -9.26
C SER A 155 -16.91 7.41 -10.22
N GLY A 156 -18.16 7.25 -9.77
CA GLY A 156 -19.22 6.66 -10.60
C GLY A 156 -19.62 7.49 -11.83
N ASN A 157 -19.61 8.83 -11.74
CA ASN A 157 -20.04 9.72 -12.81
C ASN A 157 -18.89 10.36 -13.58
N PHE A 158 -17.77 10.63 -12.90
CA PHE A 158 -16.64 11.31 -13.52
C PHE A 158 -15.93 10.41 -14.55
N PHE A 159 -15.74 9.15 -14.24
CA PHE A 159 -15.03 8.22 -15.13
C PHE A 159 -15.90 7.63 -16.24
N SER A 160 -17.21 7.89 -16.27
CA SER A 160 -18.09 7.44 -17.36
C SER A 160 -17.75 8.05 -18.72
N ALA A 161 -17.08 9.21 -18.73
CA ALA A 161 -16.61 9.88 -19.95
C ALA A 161 -15.26 9.34 -20.47
N PHE A 162 -14.58 8.50 -19.70
CA PHE A 162 -13.28 7.93 -20.04
C PHE A 162 -13.42 6.47 -20.53
N PRO A 163 -12.38 5.93 -21.23
CA PRO A 163 -12.35 4.51 -21.57
C PRO A 163 -12.51 3.64 -20.31
N LYS A 164 -13.17 2.49 -20.45
CA LYS A 164 -13.47 1.59 -19.32
C LYS A 164 -12.22 1.21 -18.52
N GLU A 165 -11.09 1.01 -19.21
CA GLU A 165 -9.81 0.65 -18.59
C GLU A 165 -9.32 1.72 -17.60
N VAL A 166 -9.56 2.99 -17.90
CA VAL A 166 -9.21 4.11 -16.99
C VAL A 166 -10.16 4.13 -15.80
N GLY A 167 -11.45 3.94 -16.07
CA GLY A 167 -12.45 3.82 -15.00
C GLY A 167 -12.13 2.71 -14.01
N ASP A 168 -11.77 1.53 -14.51
CA ASP A 168 -11.47 0.37 -13.68
C ASP A 168 -10.24 0.56 -12.77
N ILE A 169 -9.26 1.37 -13.19
CA ILE A 169 -8.06 1.66 -12.39
C ILE A 169 -8.36 2.67 -11.28
N PHE A 170 -9.09 3.73 -11.60
CA PHE A 170 -9.26 4.87 -10.70
C PHE A 170 -10.56 4.81 -9.88
N ASN A 171 -11.51 3.94 -10.27
CA ASN A 171 -12.81 3.86 -9.64
C ASN A 171 -12.70 3.30 -8.21
N GLY A 172 -12.83 4.19 -7.23
CA GLY A 172 -12.71 3.84 -5.82
C GLY A 172 -11.28 3.65 -5.30
N ASN A 173 -10.25 3.85 -6.13
CA ASN A 173 -8.86 3.67 -5.74
C ASN A 173 -8.12 5.02 -5.59
N ALA A 174 -8.20 5.60 -4.38
CA ALA A 174 -7.51 6.85 -4.07
C ALA A 174 -5.99 6.74 -4.25
N VAL A 175 -5.39 5.59 -3.94
CA VAL A 175 -3.94 5.36 -4.02
C VAL A 175 -3.45 5.50 -5.46
N ALA A 176 -4.17 4.91 -6.43
CA ALA A 176 -3.86 5.05 -7.84
C ALA A 176 -3.95 6.52 -8.30
N GLY A 177 -4.98 7.25 -7.84
CA GLY A 177 -5.15 8.68 -8.12
C GLY A 177 -4.00 9.52 -7.59
N VAL A 178 -3.67 9.36 -6.31
CA VAL A 178 -2.55 10.07 -5.67
C VAL A 178 -1.23 9.75 -6.36
N PHE A 179 -0.97 8.48 -6.67
CA PHE A 179 0.27 8.04 -7.33
C PHE A 179 0.44 8.68 -8.71
N VAL A 180 -0.57 8.57 -9.58
CA VAL A 180 -0.48 9.09 -10.96
C VAL A 180 -0.36 10.62 -10.97
N VAL A 181 -1.13 11.32 -10.15
CA VAL A 181 -1.05 12.79 -10.06
C VAL A 181 0.31 13.23 -9.53
N SER A 182 0.84 12.57 -8.49
CA SER A 182 2.16 12.89 -7.94
C SER A 182 3.28 12.62 -8.95
N LEU A 183 3.18 11.55 -9.73
CA LEU A 183 4.13 11.23 -10.79
C LEU A 183 4.13 12.30 -11.89
N ILE A 184 2.94 12.67 -12.40
CA ILE A 184 2.79 13.70 -13.43
C ILE A 184 3.35 15.02 -12.93
N LEU A 185 2.98 15.46 -11.74
CA LEU A 185 3.46 16.70 -11.16
C LEU A 185 4.97 16.68 -10.91
N SER A 186 5.51 15.53 -10.50
CA SER A 186 6.95 15.36 -10.29
C SER A 186 7.74 15.45 -11.59
N LEU A 187 7.16 15.03 -12.72
CA LEU A 187 7.78 15.13 -14.04
C LEU A 187 7.63 16.54 -14.64
N CYS A 188 6.48 17.17 -14.44
CA CYS A 188 6.18 18.49 -15.03
C CYS A 188 6.84 19.65 -14.27
N LEU A 189 7.00 19.55 -12.95
CA LEU A 189 7.56 20.62 -12.16
C LEU A 189 9.11 20.56 -12.18
N PRO A 190 9.79 21.65 -12.57
CA PRO A 190 11.25 21.66 -12.65
C PRO A 190 11.89 21.48 -11.28
N LYS A 191 12.96 20.66 -11.22
CA LYS A 191 13.81 20.58 -10.03
C LYS A 191 14.55 21.91 -9.88
N LYS A 192 14.22 22.73 -8.88
CA LYS A 192 15.09 23.83 -8.49
C LYS A 192 16.45 23.23 -8.07
N LYS A 193 17.51 23.54 -8.80
CA LYS A 193 18.88 23.26 -8.32
C LYS A 193 19.07 24.07 -7.03
N THR A 194 19.20 23.37 -5.91
CA THR A 194 19.75 23.94 -4.68
C THR A 194 21.24 24.13 -4.83
#